data_035c30af131b6d0776e98bb37d025642
#
_entry.id   035c30af131b6d0776e98bb37d025642
#
_cell.length_a   1.000
_cell.length_b   1.000
_cell.length_c   1.000
_cell.angle_alpha   90.00
_cell.angle_beta   90.00
_cell.angle_gamma   90.00
#
_symmetry.space_group_name_H-M   'P 1'
#
loop_
_entity.id
_entity.type
_entity.pdbx_description
1 polymer ?
#
loop_
_entity_poly.entity_id
_entity_poly.type
_entity_poly.pdbx_seq_one_letter_code
_entity_poly.pdbx_strand_id
1 'polypeptide(L)'
;VQLLGDLPFYGAHDSADVWSKPGLFSLNPDGSLAQQSGVPPDYFSATGQLWSTPVYRWSRHRLNGYRWWLRRLERQLELFDLLRLDHFRAFAGFWSVPGADSTAEAGEWLPSPGKAILKKLSRRCAGPLPLVAEDLGVITPDVDALRESFDLPGMKVLQFAFEADPTNAYLPQNFGTGSWVVYTGTHDNATARGWWQQQSDEVKQQLQNLLGHPVESPGWELLRLALASTADLAVVPLQDLMSLDDQARFNTPGTASGNWNWRLDQPIANLRGHLEGLQQQGKLYGRGLSSG
;
A
#
# COMPACT_ATOMS: atom_id res chain seq x y z
N VAL A 1 15.44 10.53 -11.82
CA VAL A 1 14.82 9.39 -11.08
C VAL A 1 14.12 9.96 -9.87
N GLN A 2 12.87 9.52 -9.62
CA GLN A 2 12.12 9.86 -8.43
C GLN A 2 12.08 8.63 -7.50
N LEU A 3 12.06 8.88 -6.20
CA LEU A 3 11.97 7.85 -5.16
C LEU A 3 10.58 7.89 -4.53
N LEU A 4 9.87 6.76 -4.54
CA LEU A 4 8.63 6.56 -3.80
C LEU A 4 8.95 5.84 -2.49
N GLY A 5 8.81 6.55 -1.38
CA GLY A 5 8.95 5.99 -0.03
C GLY A 5 7.67 5.32 0.45
N ASP A 6 7.78 4.57 1.53
CA ASP A 6 6.65 3.92 2.19
C ASP A 6 6.68 4.22 3.69
N LEU A 7 5.56 4.71 4.22
CA LEU A 7 5.43 5.10 5.61
C LEU A 7 4.29 4.33 6.27
N PRO A 8 4.58 3.33 7.13
CA PRO A 8 3.54 2.66 7.89
C PRO A 8 2.83 3.64 8.82
N PHE A 9 1.51 3.51 8.95
CA PHE A 9 0.75 4.35 9.88
C PHE A 9 1.22 4.12 11.31
N TYR A 10 1.30 2.88 11.75
CA TYR A 10 1.74 2.56 13.11
C TYR A 10 3.26 2.39 13.22
N GLY A 11 3.78 2.59 14.42
CA GLY A 11 5.17 2.26 14.77
C GLY A 11 5.22 0.96 15.58
N ALA A 12 6.25 0.15 15.38
CA ALA A 12 6.45 -1.06 16.17
C ALA A 12 6.59 -0.73 17.66
N HIS A 13 6.11 -1.62 18.53
CA HIS A 13 6.12 -1.41 19.98
C HIS A 13 7.55 -1.21 20.53
N ASP A 14 8.51 -1.92 19.97
CA ASP A 14 9.94 -1.85 20.32
C ASP A 14 10.73 -0.81 19.49
N SER A 15 10.03 0.07 18.76
CA SER A 15 10.68 1.10 17.94
C SER A 15 11.27 2.23 18.77
N ALA A 16 12.27 2.92 18.20
CA ALA A 16 12.87 4.12 18.78
C ALA A 16 11.83 5.23 19.02
N ASP A 17 10.79 5.31 18.19
CA ASP A 17 9.69 6.27 18.33
C ASP A 17 8.89 6.02 19.61
N VAL A 18 8.47 4.78 19.85
CA VAL A 18 7.71 4.40 21.05
C VAL A 18 8.59 4.56 22.30
N TRP A 19 9.84 4.08 22.24
CA TRP A 19 10.81 4.21 23.34
C TRP A 19 11.08 5.67 23.71
N SER A 20 11.31 6.54 22.74
CA SER A 20 11.67 7.94 23.01
C SER A 20 10.47 8.84 23.37
N LYS A 21 9.26 8.45 23.00
CA LYS A 21 8.03 9.24 23.19
C LYS A 21 6.84 8.39 23.67
N PRO A 22 6.99 7.56 24.72
CA PRO A 22 5.95 6.60 25.15
C PRO A 22 4.61 7.29 25.48
N GLY A 23 4.63 8.53 25.94
CA GLY A 23 3.42 9.31 26.24
C GLY A 23 2.52 9.64 25.04
N LEU A 24 3.01 9.45 23.79
CA LEU A 24 2.22 9.65 22.57
C LEU A 24 1.47 8.37 22.15
N PHE A 25 1.74 7.24 22.78
CA PHE A 25 1.18 5.93 22.45
C PHE A 25 0.36 5.38 23.61
N SER A 26 -0.58 4.48 23.32
CA SER A 26 -1.46 3.85 24.32
C SER A 26 -0.73 2.71 25.02
N LEU A 27 0.08 3.06 26.02
CA LEU A 27 0.82 2.12 26.84
C LEU A 27 0.39 2.17 28.31
N ASN A 28 0.52 1.04 29.00
CA ASN A 28 0.43 0.91 30.45
C ASN A 28 1.68 1.52 31.13
N PRO A 29 1.63 1.75 32.46
CA PRO A 29 2.80 2.26 33.21
C PRO A 29 4.05 1.38 33.14
N ASP A 30 3.88 0.07 32.95
CA ASP A 30 4.96 -0.91 32.79
C ASP A 30 5.52 -0.98 31.39
N GLY A 31 4.96 -0.20 30.44
CA GLY A 31 5.36 -0.16 29.03
C GLY A 31 4.65 -1.20 28.14
N SER A 32 3.84 -2.08 28.68
CA SER A 32 3.02 -3.00 27.89
C SER A 32 1.93 -2.25 27.09
N LEU A 33 1.36 -2.90 26.07
CA LEU A 33 0.29 -2.32 25.27
C LEU A 33 -0.99 -2.15 26.10
N ALA A 34 -1.51 -0.93 26.24
CA ALA A 34 -2.84 -0.71 26.79
C ALA A 34 -3.92 -0.92 25.71
N GLN A 35 -3.63 -0.44 24.50
CA GLN A 35 -4.43 -0.67 23.29
C GLN A 35 -3.46 -0.98 22.13
N GLN A 36 -3.87 -1.86 21.25
CA GLN A 36 -3.10 -2.26 20.07
C GLN A 36 -3.91 -2.08 18.80
N SER A 37 -3.22 -1.97 17.68
CA SER A 37 -3.82 -1.81 16.37
C SER A 37 -4.12 -3.16 15.71
N GLY A 38 -5.04 -3.12 14.76
CA GLY A 38 -5.43 -4.25 13.95
C GLY A 38 -6.49 -3.87 12.93
N VAL A 39 -7.16 -4.86 12.40
CA VAL A 39 -8.37 -4.74 11.61
C VAL A 39 -9.42 -5.73 12.12
N PRO A 40 -10.71 -5.40 12.00
CA PRO A 40 -11.79 -6.30 12.47
C PRO A 40 -11.81 -7.61 11.70
N PRO A 41 -12.55 -8.61 12.20
CA PRO A 41 -12.90 -9.80 11.43
C PRO A 41 -13.51 -9.45 10.08
N ASP A 42 -13.08 -10.15 9.05
CA ASP A 42 -13.55 -10.00 7.68
C ASP A 42 -13.64 -11.37 6.98
N TYR A 43 -13.92 -11.35 5.67
CA TYR A 43 -13.98 -12.57 4.87
C TYR A 43 -12.65 -13.37 4.85
N PHE A 44 -11.51 -12.67 4.96
CA PHE A 44 -10.19 -13.28 4.91
C PHE A 44 -9.68 -13.76 6.26
N SER A 45 -10.17 -13.17 7.36
CA SER A 45 -9.77 -13.51 8.73
C SER A 45 -10.95 -13.46 9.68
N ALA A 46 -11.42 -14.63 10.13
CA ALA A 46 -12.55 -14.77 11.05
C ALA A 46 -12.31 -14.09 12.42
N THR A 47 -11.06 -13.89 12.82
CA THR A 47 -10.67 -13.24 14.09
C THR A 47 -10.09 -11.86 13.89
N GLY A 48 -10.07 -11.34 12.64
CA GLY A 48 -9.38 -10.13 12.27
C GLY A 48 -7.85 -10.29 12.30
N GLN A 49 -7.14 -9.18 12.21
CA GLN A 49 -5.67 -9.18 12.30
C GLN A 49 -5.24 -8.30 13.46
N LEU A 50 -4.36 -8.81 14.32
CA LEU A 50 -3.63 -8.04 15.32
C LEU A 50 -2.23 -7.74 14.81
N TRP A 51 -1.80 -6.48 14.91
CA TRP A 51 -0.47 -6.08 14.47
C TRP A 51 0.51 -5.84 15.61
N SER A 52 0.06 -5.98 16.86
CA SER A 52 0.87 -5.81 18.08
C SER A 52 1.63 -4.48 18.13
N THR A 53 1.07 -3.44 17.51
CA THR A 53 1.61 -2.09 17.52
C THR A 53 0.70 -1.18 18.36
N PRO A 54 1.27 -0.25 19.16
CA PRO A 54 0.46 0.63 20.00
C PRO A 54 -0.33 1.62 19.14
N VAL A 55 -1.58 1.87 19.50
CA VAL A 55 -2.35 2.97 18.92
C VAL A 55 -1.94 4.31 19.52
N TYR A 56 -2.25 5.41 18.83
CA TYR A 56 -1.84 6.75 19.25
C TYR A 56 -2.75 7.34 20.32
N ARG A 57 -2.21 8.04 21.29
CA ARG A 57 -2.95 8.92 22.22
C ARG A 57 -3.22 10.27 21.55
N TRP A 58 -4.24 10.36 20.71
CA TRP A 58 -4.55 11.55 19.91
C TRP A 58 -4.76 12.82 20.72
N SER A 59 -5.26 12.74 21.95
CA SER A 59 -5.34 13.88 22.86
C SER A 59 -3.97 14.52 23.12
N ARG A 60 -2.93 13.70 23.35
CA ARG A 60 -1.54 14.17 23.54
C ARG A 60 -0.96 14.78 22.27
N HIS A 61 -1.22 14.16 21.13
CA HIS A 61 -0.81 14.71 19.83
C HIS A 61 -1.49 16.05 19.54
N ARG A 62 -2.77 16.21 19.88
CA ARG A 62 -3.52 17.46 19.71
C ARG A 62 -2.90 18.58 20.54
N LEU A 63 -2.56 18.35 21.81
CA LEU A 63 -1.96 19.34 22.72
C LEU A 63 -0.68 19.96 22.17
N ASN A 64 0.14 19.17 21.44
CA ASN A 64 1.37 19.67 20.83
C ASN A 64 1.22 20.02 19.34
N GLY A 65 -0.02 20.13 18.83
CA GLY A 65 -0.34 20.52 17.47
C GLY A 65 0.06 19.48 16.42
N TYR A 66 0.12 18.18 16.79
CA TYR A 66 0.54 17.05 15.95
C TYR A 66 2.00 17.12 15.50
N ARG A 67 2.85 17.82 16.26
CA ARG A 67 4.25 18.08 15.89
C ARG A 67 5.04 16.80 15.57
N TRP A 68 4.80 15.71 16.30
CA TRP A 68 5.47 14.44 16.05
C TRP A 68 5.13 13.89 14.65
N TRP A 69 3.85 13.83 14.31
CA TRP A 69 3.37 13.37 13.00
C TRP A 69 3.88 14.25 11.87
N LEU A 70 3.84 15.58 12.04
CA LEU A 70 4.34 16.49 11.01
C LEU A 70 5.84 16.32 10.76
N ARG A 71 6.64 16.17 11.82
CA ARG A 71 8.07 15.89 11.67
C ARG A 71 8.35 14.55 11.01
N ARG A 72 7.55 13.51 11.33
CA ARG A 72 7.66 12.20 10.72
C ARG A 72 7.41 12.27 9.21
N LEU A 73 6.34 12.94 8.79
CA LEU A 73 6.01 13.14 7.38
C LEU A 73 7.06 14.01 6.67
N GLU A 74 7.42 15.14 7.25
CA GLU A 74 8.43 16.06 6.70
C GLU A 74 9.78 15.34 6.50
N ARG A 75 10.21 14.55 7.49
CA ARG A 75 11.45 13.79 7.37
C ARG A 75 11.42 12.77 6.24
N GLN A 76 10.30 12.11 6.01
CA GLN A 76 10.17 11.20 4.87
C GLN A 76 10.21 11.95 3.54
N LEU A 77 9.55 13.12 3.47
CA LEU A 77 9.54 13.95 2.26
C LEU A 77 10.90 14.66 1.98
N GLU A 78 11.81 14.69 2.95
CA GLU A 78 13.22 15.07 2.72
C GLU A 78 14.03 13.93 2.03
N LEU A 79 13.58 12.67 2.19
CA LEU A 79 14.26 11.48 1.69
C LEU A 79 13.68 10.97 0.37
N PHE A 80 12.40 11.22 0.12
CA PHE A 80 11.64 10.68 -0.99
C PHE A 80 10.88 11.79 -1.73
N ASP A 81 10.72 11.64 -3.03
CA ASP A 81 9.96 12.56 -3.88
C ASP A 81 8.45 12.37 -3.75
N LEU A 82 8.02 11.12 -3.52
CA LEU A 82 6.65 10.71 -3.22
C LEU A 82 6.64 9.81 -2.00
N LEU A 83 5.53 9.76 -1.28
CA LEU A 83 5.40 8.94 -0.08
C LEU A 83 4.06 8.19 -0.07
N ARG A 84 4.09 6.87 -0.09
CA ARG A 84 2.93 6.02 0.17
C ARG A 84 2.62 6.05 1.67
N LEU A 85 1.41 6.43 2.02
CA LEU A 85 0.89 6.31 3.37
C LEU A 85 0.20 4.95 3.52
N ASP A 86 0.91 4.03 4.13
CA ASP A 86 0.39 2.70 4.41
C ASP A 86 -0.77 2.75 5.39
N HIS A 87 -1.78 1.92 5.16
CA HIS A 87 -3.03 1.89 5.93
C HIS A 87 -3.69 3.27 6.06
N PHE A 88 -3.89 3.96 4.92
CA PHE A 88 -4.44 5.32 4.90
C PHE A 88 -5.81 5.43 5.60
N ARG A 89 -6.60 4.36 5.60
CA ARG A 89 -7.85 4.28 6.37
C ARG A 89 -7.70 4.77 7.80
N ALA A 90 -6.57 4.49 8.44
CA ALA A 90 -6.31 4.89 9.82
C ALA A 90 -6.20 6.41 10.04
N PHE A 91 -6.06 7.21 8.97
CA PHE A 91 -6.17 8.68 9.06
C PHE A 91 -7.63 9.14 9.24
N ALA A 92 -8.62 8.39 8.79
CA ALA A 92 -10.04 8.65 9.04
C ALA A 92 -10.48 8.02 10.37
N GLY A 93 -10.23 6.73 10.52
CA GLY A 93 -10.55 5.96 11.74
C GLY A 93 -9.71 4.69 11.82
N PHE A 94 -9.39 4.27 13.03
CA PHE A 94 -8.53 3.12 13.29
C PHE A 94 -9.23 2.10 14.19
N TRP A 95 -8.89 0.82 14.00
CA TRP A 95 -9.38 -0.26 14.84
C TRP A 95 -8.49 -0.38 16.06
N SER A 96 -9.09 -0.25 17.24
CA SER A 96 -8.39 -0.29 18.54
C SER A 96 -8.84 -1.53 19.29
N VAL A 97 -7.90 -2.37 19.66
CA VAL A 97 -8.13 -3.63 20.41
C VAL A 97 -7.47 -3.53 21.78
N PRO A 98 -8.07 -4.06 22.86
CA PRO A 98 -7.39 -4.12 24.15
C PRO A 98 -6.03 -4.81 24.04
N GLY A 99 -5.00 -4.26 24.70
CA GLY A 99 -3.63 -4.73 24.56
C GLY A 99 -3.38 -6.16 25.03
N ALA A 100 -4.27 -6.70 25.88
CA ALA A 100 -4.18 -8.07 26.39
C ALA A 100 -4.85 -9.11 25.49
N ASP A 101 -5.63 -8.69 24.48
CA ASP A 101 -6.39 -9.60 23.64
C ASP A 101 -5.48 -10.29 22.62
N SER A 102 -5.81 -11.52 22.30
CA SER A 102 -5.07 -12.36 21.34
C SER A 102 -5.73 -12.39 19.95
N THR A 103 -6.93 -11.80 19.80
CA THR A 103 -7.67 -11.66 18.54
C THR A 103 -8.14 -10.22 18.37
N ALA A 104 -8.51 -9.84 17.16
CA ALA A 104 -9.02 -8.49 16.89
C ALA A 104 -10.54 -8.34 17.06
N GLU A 105 -11.25 -9.38 17.53
CA GLU A 105 -12.72 -9.43 17.59
C GLU A 105 -13.32 -8.41 18.54
N ALA A 106 -12.69 -8.15 19.70
CA ALA A 106 -13.16 -7.24 20.73
C ALA A 106 -12.71 -5.78 20.52
N GLY A 107 -12.32 -5.41 19.33
CA GLY A 107 -11.92 -4.05 19.00
C GLY A 107 -13.09 -3.11 18.76
N GLU A 108 -12.76 -1.82 18.60
CA GLU A 108 -13.71 -0.77 18.23
C GLU A 108 -13.11 0.23 17.22
N TRP A 109 -13.96 0.79 16.35
CA TRP A 109 -13.56 1.89 15.49
C TRP A 109 -13.49 3.20 16.25
N LEU A 110 -12.32 3.82 16.27
CA LEU A 110 -12.10 5.13 16.89
C LEU A 110 -11.71 6.15 15.82
N PRO A 111 -12.19 7.42 15.94
CA PRO A 111 -11.87 8.47 14.99
C PRO A 111 -10.41 8.91 15.09
N SER A 112 -9.82 9.23 13.94
CA SER A 112 -8.46 9.76 13.82
C SER A 112 -8.46 11.23 13.36
N PRO A 113 -7.47 12.03 13.79
CA PRO A 113 -7.36 13.43 13.38
C PRO A 113 -6.64 13.62 12.04
N GLY A 114 -6.66 12.66 11.15
CA GLY A 114 -5.89 12.68 9.90
C GLY A 114 -6.13 13.92 9.06
N LYS A 115 -7.40 14.37 8.93
CA LYS A 115 -7.73 15.61 8.24
C LYS A 115 -6.98 16.83 8.82
N ALA A 116 -6.85 16.91 10.15
CA ALA A 116 -6.14 18.01 10.80
C ALA A 116 -4.62 17.92 10.56
N ILE A 117 -4.06 16.71 10.52
CA ILE A 117 -2.63 16.45 10.23
C ILE A 117 -2.32 16.83 8.78
N LEU A 118 -3.07 16.28 7.82
CA LEU A 118 -2.90 16.55 6.39
C LEU A 118 -3.10 18.03 6.06
N LYS A 119 -4.09 18.68 6.64
CA LYS A 119 -4.31 20.14 6.49
C LYS A 119 -3.14 20.97 7.01
N LYS A 120 -2.47 20.53 8.10
CA LYS A 120 -1.28 21.22 8.60
C LYS A 120 -0.05 20.97 7.72
N LEU A 121 0.09 19.75 7.18
CA LEU A 121 1.14 19.42 6.24
C LEU A 121 0.99 20.21 4.94
N SER A 122 -0.22 20.25 4.35
CA SER A 122 -0.47 20.97 3.09
C SER A 122 -0.13 22.46 3.14
N ARG A 123 -0.26 23.10 4.31
CA ARG A 123 0.16 24.48 4.49
C ARG A 123 1.67 24.70 4.49
N ARG A 124 2.44 23.65 4.58
CA ARG A 124 3.92 23.68 4.59
C ARG A 124 4.52 23.25 3.26
N CYS A 125 3.73 22.62 2.40
CA CYS A 125 4.12 22.25 1.05
C CYS A 125 3.85 23.42 0.09
N ALA A 126 4.76 23.62 -0.86
CA ALA A 126 4.62 24.66 -1.89
C ALA A 126 3.64 24.30 -3.02
N GLY A 127 3.05 23.13 -2.99
CA GLY A 127 2.16 22.57 -4.03
C GLY A 127 1.29 21.46 -3.48
N PRO A 128 0.76 20.58 -4.36
CA PRO A 128 0.05 19.38 -3.96
C PRO A 128 0.87 18.53 -2.98
N LEU A 129 0.19 17.80 -2.11
CA LEU A 129 0.85 16.87 -1.21
C LEU A 129 1.48 15.73 -2.04
N PRO A 130 2.78 15.47 -1.94
CA PRO A 130 3.43 14.37 -2.65
C PRO A 130 3.19 13.03 -1.92
N LEU A 131 1.92 12.68 -1.74
CA LEU A 131 1.47 11.53 -0.98
C LEU A 131 0.61 10.62 -1.86
N VAL A 132 0.70 9.32 -1.64
CA VAL A 132 -0.17 8.28 -2.19
C VAL A 132 -0.90 7.61 -1.03
N ALA A 133 -2.21 7.52 -1.11
CA ALA A 133 -3.02 6.86 -0.08
C ALA A 133 -3.13 5.35 -0.39
N GLU A 134 -2.68 4.51 0.52
CA GLU A 134 -3.00 3.08 0.46
C GLU A 134 -4.43 2.90 0.97
N ASP A 135 -5.35 2.77 0.03
CA ASP A 135 -6.79 2.61 0.21
C ASP A 135 -7.27 1.23 -0.26
N LEU A 136 -6.55 0.19 0.13
CA LEU A 136 -6.87 -1.20 -0.17
C LEU A 136 -7.81 -1.80 0.91
N GLY A 137 -8.55 -2.86 0.52
CA GLY A 137 -9.47 -3.56 1.42
C GLY A 137 -10.82 -2.87 1.58
N VAL A 138 -11.41 -2.96 2.77
CA VAL A 138 -12.75 -2.37 3.05
C VAL A 138 -12.62 -0.87 3.29
N ILE A 139 -12.93 -0.09 2.28
CA ILE A 139 -12.90 1.37 2.33
C ILE A 139 -14.31 1.92 2.52
N THR A 140 -14.47 2.86 3.43
CA THR A 140 -15.72 3.53 3.76
C THR A 140 -15.74 4.94 3.18
N PRO A 141 -16.94 5.54 2.94
CA PRO A 141 -17.06 6.85 2.29
C PRO A 141 -16.29 8.00 2.96
N ASP A 142 -16.06 7.92 4.28
CA ASP A 142 -15.26 8.90 5.01
C ASP A 142 -13.76 8.83 4.67
N VAL A 143 -13.24 7.66 4.35
CA VAL A 143 -11.87 7.47 3.88
C VAL A 143 -11.70 8.06 2.48
N ASP A 144 -12.63 7.74 1.56
CA ASP A 144 -12.64 8.32 0.21
C ASP A 144 -12.75 9.85 0.28
N ALA A 145 -13.70 10.38 1.05
CA ALA A 145 -13.86 11.82 1.23
C ALA A 145 -12.60 12.49 1.83
N LEU A 146 -11.89 11.80 2.73
CA LEU A 146 -10.62 12.30 3.26
C LEU A 146 -9.55 12.35 2.17
N ARG A 147 -9.36 11.26 1.41
CA ARG A 147 -8.40 11.14 0.32
C ARG A 147 -8.64 12.23 -0.73
N GLU A 148 -9.89 12.34 -1.21
CA GLU A 148 -10.31 13.30 -2.23
C GLU A 148 -10.19 14.76 -1.76
N SER A 149 -10.43 15.06 -0.47
CA SER A 149 -10.31 16.43 0.07
C SER A 149 -8.88 16.99 0.03
N PHE A 150 -7.88 16.16 -0.26
CA PHE A 150 -6.48 16.52 -0.45
C PHE A 150 -5.92 16.13 -1.82
N ASP A 151 -6.79 15.73 -2.75
CA ASP A 151 -6.42 15.30 -4.11
C ASP A 151 -5.35 14.20 -4.11
N LEU A 152 -5.39 13.28 -3.12
CA LEU A 152 -4.40 12.22 -3.03
C LEU A 152 -4.74 11.08 -4.00
N PRO A 153 -3.78 10.60 -4.80
CA PRO A 153 -3.96 9.37 -5.56
C PRO A 153 -4.16 8.18 -4.61
N GLY A 154 -5.13 7.34 -4.95
CA GLY A 154 -5.32 6.03 -4.32
C GLY A 154 -4.56 4.93 -5.04
N MET A 155 -4.71 3.69 -4.59
CA MET A 155 -4.01 2.54 -5.14
C MET A 155 -4.95 1.56 -5.86
N LYS A 156 -4.45 0.98 -6.95
CA LYS A 156 -5.08 -0.13 -7.66
C LYS A 156 -4.07 -1.28 -7.77
N VAL A 157 -4.47 -2.49 -7.38
CA VAL A 157 -3.62 -3.68 -7.45
C VAL A 157 -4.28 -4.68 -8.40
N LEU A 158 -3.65 -4.95 -9.53
CA LEU A 158 -4.25 -5.76 -10.60
C LEU A 158 -4.48 -7.22 -10.20
N GLN A 159 -3.70 -7.76 -9.26
CA GLN A 159 -3.96 -9.11 -8.74
C GLN A 159 -5.33 -9.24 -8.05
N PHE A 160 -5.99 -8.15 -7.67
CA PHE A 160 -7.33 -8.14 -7.08
C PHE A 160 -8.46 -7.93 -8.12
N ALA A 161 -8.10 -7.76 -9.40
CA ALA A 161 -9.04 -7.38 -10.44
C ALA A 161 -9.89 -8.55 -10.99
N PHE A 162 -9.37 -9.78 -10.95
CA PHE A 162 -9.86 -10.91 -11.74
C PHE A 162 -10.73 -11.88 -10.93
N GLU A 163 -11.64 -11.34 -10.15
CA GLU A 163 -12.77 -12.07 -9.59
C GLU A 163 -13.95 -12.03 -10.55
N ALA A 164 -14.92 -12.92 -10.41
CA ALA A 164 -16.04 -13.07 -11.35
C ALA A 164 -17.02 -11.86 -11.43
N ASP A 165 -16.62 -10.71 -10.90
CA ASP A 165 -17.39 -9.47 -10.86
C ASP A 165 -16.89 -8.47 -11.94
N PRO A 166 -17.66 -8.19 -12.99
CA PRO A 166 -17.28 -7.20 -14.01
C PRO A 166 -17.26 -5.76 -13.50
N THR A 167 -17.83 -5.49 -12.31
CA THR A 167 -17.84 -4.17 -11.67
C THR A 167 -16.67 -3.99 -10.70
N ASN A 168 -15.78 -4.99 -10.57
CA ASN A 168 -14.63 -4.94 -9.68
C ASN A 168 -13.81 -3.65 -9.93
N ALA A 169 -13.64 -2.87 -8.86
CA ALA A 169 -12.99 -1.56 -8.91
C ALA A 169 -11.49 -1.60 -9.26
N TYR A 170 -10.88 -2.79 -9.26
CA TYR A 170 -9.49 -3.00 -9.65
C TYR A 170 -9.32 -3.35 -11.15
N LEU A 171 -10.39 -3.57 -11.89
CA LEU A 171 -10.32 -3.70 -13.34
C LEU A 171 -9.97 -2.35 -13.97
N PRO A 172 -9.00 -2.27 -14.90
CA PRO A 172 -8.56 -1.00 -15.49
C PRO A 172 -9.67 -0.13 -16.08
N GLN A 173 -10.70 -0.75 -16.69
CA GLN A 173 -11.85 -0.02 -17.23
C GLN A 173 -12.77 0.59 -16.17
N ASN A 174 -12.65 0.18 -14.91
CA ASN A 174 -13.46 0.64 -13.78
C ASN A 174 -12.75 1.66 -12.87
N PHE A 175 -11.55 2.12 -13.21
CA PHE A 175 -10.79 3.07 -12.36
C PHE A 175 -11.48 4.43 -12.18
N GLY A 176 -12.42 4.77 -13.06
CA GLY A 176 -13.13 6.05 -13.00
C GLY A 176 -12.21 7.26 -13.28
N THR A 177 -12.63 8.43 -12.79
CA THR A 177 -11.93 9.72 -13.02
C THR A 177 -10.95 10.11 -11.90
N GLY A 178 -10.73 9.26 -10.93
CA GLY A 178 -9.81 9.53 -9.82
C GLY A 178 -8.34 9.50 -10.24
N SER A 179 -7.48 10.07 -9.40
CA SER A 179 -6.03 9.91 -9.51
C SER A 179 -5.60 8.57 -8.86
N TRP A 180 -4.83 7.76 -9.60
CA TRP A 180 -4.49 6.41 -9.18
C TRP A 180 -3.02 6.08 -9.42
N VAL A 181 -2.47 5.29 -8.51
CA VAL A 181 -1.23 4.53 -8.73
C VAL A 181 -1.61 3.07 -8.90
N VAL A 182 -1.32 2.48 -10.05
CA VAL A 182 -1.62 1.07 -10.33
C VAL A 182 -0.38 0.21 -10.17
N TYR A 183 -0.56 -0.94 -9.55
CA TYR A 183 0.47 -1.95 -9.30
C TYR A 183 0.10 -3.26 -9.99
N THR A 184 1.08 -3.98 -10.53
CA THR A 184 0.87 -5.40 -10.90
C THR A 184 0.67 -6.25 -9.64
N GLY A 185 1.41 -5.97 -8.60
CA GLY A 185 1.34 -6.46 -7.24
C GLY A 185 2.23 -5.59 -6.35
N THR A 186 1.98 -5.56 -5.04
CA THR A 186 2.82 -4.87 -4.06
C THR A 186 3.84 -5.82 -3.44
N HIS A 187 4.66 -5.33 -2.51
CA HIS A 187 5.56 -6.18 -1.72
C HIS A 187 4.82 -7.22 -0.86
N ASP A 188 3.54 -7.02 -0.56
CA ASP A 188 2.70 -7.94 0.22
C ASP A 188 2.03 -9.02 -0.63
N ASN A 189 2.03 -8.85 -1.94
CA ASN A 189 1.44 -9.82 -2.86
C ASN A 189 2.42 -10.95 -3.22
N ALA A 190 1.88 -12.04 -3.75
CA ALA A 190 2.65 -13.02 -4.49
C ALA A 190 3.31 -12.36 -5.71
N THR A 191 4.38 -12.93 -6.25
CA THR A 191 4.84 -12.52 -7.58
C THR A 191 3.73 -12.78 -8.60
N ALA A 192 3.69 -12.03 -9.70
CA ALA A 192 2.65 -12.23 -10.72
C ALA A 192 2.60 -13.66 -11.25
N ARG A 193 3.77 -14.33 -11.36
CA ARG A 193 3.85 -15.74 -11.74
C ARG A 193 3.31 -16.67 -10.66
N GLY A 194 3.68 -16.44 -9.39
CA GLY A 194 3.16 -17.23 -8.26
C GLY A 194 1.66 -17.04 -8.09
N TRP A 195 1.18 -15.81 -8.19
CA TRP A 195 -0.24 -15.49 -8.20
C TRP A 195 -0.98 -16.25 -9.31
N TRP A 196 -0.50 -16.19 -10.56
CA TRP A 196 -1.11 -16.88 -11.71
C TRP A 196 -1.20 -18.39 -11.53
N GLN A 197 -0.17 -19.01 -10.97
CA GLN A 197 -0.14 -20.45 -10.72
C GLN A 197 -1.24 -20.90 -9.75
N GLN A 198 -1.59 -20.06 -8.79
CA GLN A 198 -2.57 -20.32 -7.74
C GLN A 198 -4.02 -20.00 -8.14
N GLN A 199 -4.23 -19.32 -9.28
CA GLN A 199 -5.57 -18.93 -9.70
C GLN A 199 -6.39 -20.12 -10.22
N SER A 200 -7.73 -20.02 -10.02
CA SER A 200 -8.69 -20.94 -10.61
C SER A 200 -8.74 -20.80 -12.14
N ASP A 201 -9.30 -21.81 -12.81
CA ASP A 201 -9.46 -21.77 -14.25
C ASP A 201 -10.40 -20.63 -14.70
N GLU A 202 -11.38 -20.26 -13.88
CA GLU A 202 -12.30 -19.14 -14.15
C GLU A 202 -11.54 -17.81 -14.17
N VAL A 203 -10.69 -17.55 -13.18
CA VAL A 203 -9.86 -16.34 -13.13
C VAL A 203 -8.88 -16.29 -14.29
N LYS A 204 -8.26 -17.44 -14.61
CA LYS A 204 -7.36 -17.55 -15.75
C LYS A 204 -8.08 -17.25 -17.07
N GLN A 205 -9.27 -17.81 -17.25
CA GLN A 205 -10.07 -17.57 -18.44
C GLN A 205 -10.52 -16.10 -18.55
N GLN A 206 -10.88 -15.47 -17.43
CA GLN A 206 -11.27 -14.06 -17.41
C GLN A 206 -10.12 -13.15 -17.86
N LEU A 207 -8.91 -13.35 -17.32
CA LEU A 207 -7.75 -12.59 -17.76
C LEU A 207 -7.42 -12.82 -19.24
N GLN A 208 -7.45 -14.07 -19.71
CA GLN A 208 -7.22 -14.38 -21.13
C GLN A 208 -8.28 -13.75 -22.04
N ASN A 209 -9.54 -13.73 -21.63
CA ASN A 209 -10.62 -13.08 -22.38
C ASN A 209 -10.40 -11.56 -22.48
N LEU A 210 -9.96 -10.93 -21.38
CA LEU A 210 -9.63 -9.49 -21.37
C LEU A 210 -8.44 -9.17 -22.28
N LEU A 211 -7.43 -10.03 -22.31
CA LEU A 211 -6.25 -9.87 -23.16
C LEU A 211 -6.48 -10.25 -24.62
N GLY A 212 -7.44 -11.14 -24.90
CA GLY A 212 -7.70 -11.69 -26.24
C GLY A 212 -6.69 -12.77 -26.68
N HIS A 213 -5.81 -13.24 -25.78
CA HIS A 213 -4.81 -14.27 -26.05
C HIS A 213 -4.41 -15.02 -24.76
N PRO A 214 -3.78 -16.21 -24.88
CA PRO A 214 -3.24 -16.93 -23.73
C PRO A 214 -2.18 -16.13 -22.95
N VAL A 215 -2.13 -16.33 -21.64
CA VAL A 215 -1.13 -15.70 -20.75
C VAL A 215 0.16 -16.53 -20.80
N GLU A 216 1.21 -15.97 -21.36
CA GLU A 216 2.54 -16.57 -21.41
C GLU A 216 3.44 -16.05 -20.28
N SER A 217 3.37 -14.77 -19.98
CA SER A 217 4.17 -14.10 -18.95
C SER A 217 3.29 -13.21 -18.09
N PRO A 218 2.73 -13.72 -16.98
CA PRO A 218 1.76 -13.00 -16.15
C PRO A 218 2.20 -11.60 -15.73
N GLY A 219 3.47 -11.43 -15.34
CA GLY A 219 4.02 -10.12 -14.94
C GLY A 219 3.97 -9.10 -16.07
N TRP A 220 4.33 -9.51 -17.29
CA TRP A 220 4.27 -8.62 -18.46
C TRP A 220 2.85 -8.33 -18.94
N GLU A 221 1.92 -9.30 -18.80
CA GLU A 221 0.51 -9.06 -19.14
C GLU A 221 -0.13 -8.07 -18.16
N LEU A 222 0.07 -8.25 -16.85
CA LEU A 222 -0.39 -7.28 -15.85
C LEU A 222 0.26 -5.92 -16.04
N LEU A 223 1.55 -5.85 -16.39
CA LEU A 223 2.22 -4.59 -16.71
C LEU A 223 1.56 -3.88 -17.91
N ARG A 224 1.23 -4.60 -19.00
CA ARG A 224 0.53 -4.01 -20.15
C ARG A 224 -0.81 -3.44 -19.76
N LEU A 225 -1.59 -4.15 -18.95
CA LEU A 225 -2.86 -3.66 -18.42
C LEU A 225 -2.67 -2.42 -17.53
N ALA A 226 -1.64 -2.41 -16.68
CA ALA A 226 -1.30 -1.25 -15.86
C ALA A 226 -0.95 -0.03 -16.73
N LEU A 227 -0.10 -0.21 -17.75
CA LEU A 227 0.30 0.86 -18.65
C LEU A 227 -0.83 1.38 -19.53
N ALA A 228 -1.78 0.51 -19.93
CA ALA A 228 -2.95 0.86 -20.73
C ALA A 228 -4.05 1.56 -19.90
N SER A 229 -4.00 1.50 -18.57
CA SER A 229 -5.00 2.08 -17.68
C SER A 229 -4.96 3.61 -17.66
N THR A 230 -5.97 4.23 -17.03
CA THR A 230 -6.02 5.70 -16.80
C THR A 230 -5.22 6.15 -15.58
N ALA A 231 -4.56 5.26 -14.86
CA ALA A 231 -3.77 5.61 -13.67
C ALA A 231 -2.59 6.54 -14.03
N ASP A 232 -2.25 7.48 -13.15
CA ASP A 232 -1.17 8.44 -13.37
C ASP A 232 0.21 7.79 -13.31
N LEU A 233 0.37 6.78 -12.46
CA LEU A 233 1.61 6.05 -12.25
C LEU A 233 1.35 4.54 -12.28
N ALA A 234 2.22 3.80 -12.98
CA ALA A 234 2.24 2.34 -12.96
C ALA A 234 3.53 1.85 -12.29
N VAL A 235 3.39 0.96 -11.31
CA VAL A 235 4.50 0.37 -10.55
C VAL A 235 4.52 -1.14 -10.77
N VAL A 236 5.68 -1.68 -11.07
CA VAL A 236 5.89 -3.11 -11.28
C VAL A 236 7.07 -3.60 -10.45
N PRO A 237 6.92 -4.67 -9.66
CA PRO A 237 8.02 -5.32 -8.99
C PRO A 237 9.05 -5.87 -10.00
N LEU A 238 10.32 -5.78 -9.66
CA LEU A 238 11.39 -6.34 -10.51
C LEU A 238 11.21 -7.84 -10.73
N GLN A 239 10.70 -8.54 -9.73
CA GLN A 239 10.38 -9.96 -9.81
C GLN A 239 9.39 -10.29 -10.93
N ASP A 240 8.40 -9.43 -11.15
CA ASP A 240 7.40 -9.59 -12.20
C ASP A 240 7.99 -9.37 -13.59
N LEU A 241 8.87 -8.36 -13.74
CA LEU A 241 9.63 -8.14 -14.98
C LEU A 241 10.54 -9.32 -15.32
N MET A 242 11.15 -9.94 -14.31
CA MET A 242 12.02 -11.10 -14.46
C MET A 242 11.24 -12.42 -14.53
N SER A 243 9.90 -12.41 -14.40
CA SER A 243 9.03 -13.59 -14.37
C SER A 243 9.42 -14.62 -13.30
N LEU A 244 9.87 -14.13 -12.13
CA LEU A 244 10.24 -14.99 -11.00
C LEU A 244 9.00 -15.52 -10.28
N ASP A 245 9.14 -16.71 -9.70
CA ASP A 245 8.10 -17.33 -8.86
C ASP A 245 8.12 -16.83 -7.41
N ASP A 246 7.27 -17.41 -6.56
CA ASP A 246 7.10 -16.97 -5.16
C ASP A 246 8.30 -17.22 -4.25
N GLN A 247 9.36 -17.89 -4.70
CA GLN A 247 10.63 -17.89 -3.97
C GLN A 247 11.27 -16.49 -3.91
N ALA A 248 10.90 -15.63 -4.87
CA ALA A 248 11.33 -14.23 -4.91
C ALA A 248 10.36 -13.27 -4.21
N ARG A 249 9.29 -13.74 -3.56
CA ARG A 249 8.35 -12.89 -2.83
C ARG A 249 9.04 -12.15 -1.69
N PHE A 250 8.68 -10.85 -1.49
CA PHE A 250 9.27 -10.04 -0.43
C PHE A 250 8.65 -10.30 0.93
N ASN A 251 7.32 -10.24 1.01
CA ASN A 251 6.60 -10.30 2.26
C ASN A 251 5.35 -11.17 2.14
N THR A 252 5.10 -11.97 3.17
CA THR A 252 3.85 -12.71 3.33
C THR A 252 3.17 -12.20 4.59
N PRO A 253 2.12 -11.37 4.47
CA PRO A 253 1.39 -10.84 5.61
C PRO A 253 0.95 -11.94 6.57
N GLY A 254 1.00 -11.67 7.88
CA GLY A 254 0.65 -12.63 8.93
C GLY A 254 1.73 -13.66 9.27
N THR A 255 2.92 -13.61 8.65
CA THR A 255 4.04 -14.49 8.99
C THR A 255 5.15 -13.73 9.74
N ALA A 256 5.76 -14.38 10.74
CA ALA A 256 6.78 -13.77 11.58
C ALA A 256 8.22 -13.91 11.01
N SER A 257 8.43 -14.73 9.99
CA SER A 257 9.76 -15.03 9.45
C SER A 257 9.73 -15.26 7.95
N GLY A 258 10.91 -15.22 7.30
CA GLY A 258 11.04 -15.44 5.87
C GLY A 258 10.82 -14.18 5.02
N ASN A 259 10.41 -13.06 5.61
CA ASN A 259 10.09 -11.83 4.93
C ASN A 259 11.34 -10.97 4.68
N TRP A 260 11.33 -10.15 3.61
CA TRP A 260 12.34 -9.14 3.27
C TRP A 260 13.75 -9.72 3.02
N ASN A 261 13.84 -11.01 2.70
CA ASN A 261 15.10 -11.72 2.52
C ASN A 261 15.56 -11.82 1.07
N TRP A 262 14.64 -11.66 0.12
CA TRP A 262 15.00 -11.76 -1.29
C TRP A 262 16.06 -10.71 -1.68
N ARG A 263 17.02 -11.13 -2.45
CA ARG A 263 18.05 -10.27 -3.05
C ARG A 263 18.23 -10.65 -4.50
N LEU A 264 18.51 -9.66 -5.33
CA LEU A 264 18.89 -9.89 -6.71
C LEU A 264 20.21 -10.69 -6.73
N ASP A 265 20.17 -11.85 -7.38
CA ASP A 265 21.27 -12.82 -7.43
C ASP A 265 22.25 -12.59 -8.59
N GLN A 266 22.05 -11.52 -9.37
CA GLN A 266 22.84 -11.17 -10.54
C GLN A 266 23.15 -9.66 -10.59
N PRO A 267 24.21 -9.26 -11.32
CA PRO A 267 24.52 -7.85 -11.53
C PRO A 267 23.38 -7.09 -12.24
N ILE A 268 23.14 -5.86 -11.86
CA ILE A 268 22.10 -4.98 -12.46
C ILE A 268 22.30 -4.86 -13.99
N ALA A 269 23.54 -4.92 -14.49
CA ALA A 269 23.82 -4.90 -15.92
C ALA A 269 23.10 -6.00 -16.70
N ASN A 270 22.83 -7.15 -16.08
CA ASN A 270 22.11 -8.27 -16.70
C ASN A 270 20.61 -7.99 -16.85
N LEU A 271 20.07 -7.00 -16.17
CA LEU A 271 18.65 -6.59 -16.28
C LEU A 271 18.36 -5.73 -17.51
N ARG A 272 19.39 -5.39 -18.31
CA ARG A 272 19.26 -4.46 -19.43
C ARG A 272 18.10 -4.83 -20.36
N GLY A 273 17.96 -6.07 -20.75
CA GLY A 273 16.87 -6.53 -21.62
C GLY A 273 15.49 -6.33 -21.04
N HIS A 274 15.30 -6.58 -19.74
CA HIS A 274 14.03 -6.32 -19.04
C HIS A 274 13.72 -4.82 -18.97
N LEU A 275 14.71 -3.99 -18.69
CA LEU A 275 14.54 -2.53 -18.61
C LEU A 275 14.28 -1.90 -19.97
N GLU A 276 14.95 -2.37 -21.04
CA GLU A 276 14.66 -1.98 -22.42
C GLU A 276 13.25 -2.39 -22.84
N GLY A 277 12.80 -3.61 -22.47
CA GLY A 277 11.43 -4.04 -22.68
C GLY A 277 10.41 -3.17 -21.95
N LEU A 278 10.64 -2.84 -20.67
CA LEU A 278 9.81 -1.92 -19.91
C LEU A 278 9.75 -0.52 -20.59
N GLN A 279 10.87 0.00 -21.03
CA GLN A 279 10.92 1.28 -21.74
C GLN A 279 10.13 1.25 -23.05
N GLN A 280 10.23 0.15 -23.82
CA GLN A 280 9.46 -0.02 -25.06
C GLN A 280 7.96 -0.05 -24.79
N GLN A 281 7.52 -0.81 -23.79
CA GLN A 281 6.12 -0.85 -23.39
C GLN A 281 5.66 0.55 -22.90
N GLY A 282 6.43 1.22 -22.07
CA GLY A 282 6.10 2.58 -21.63
C GLY A 282 5.91 3.55 -22.81
N LYS A 283 6.77 3.50 -23.82
CA LYS A 283 6.62 4.32 -25.04
C LYS A 283 5.36 3.97 -25.83
N LEU A 284 5.05 2.67 -25.96
CA LEU A 284 3.87 2.20 -26.70
C LEU A 284 2.56 2.76 -26.10
N TYR A 285 2.49 2.85 -24.77
CA TYR A 285 1.32 3.37 -24.05
C TYR A 285 1.43 4.87 -23.72
N GLY A 286 2.36 5.61 -24.31
CA GLY A 286 2.51 7.05 -24.08
C GLY A 286 3.04 7.43 -22.69
N ARG A 287 3.61 6.47 -21.96
CA ARG A 287 4.18 6.65 -20.61
C ARG A 287 5.71 6.75 -20.60
N GLY A 288 6.33 6.94 -21.75
CA GLY A 288 7.76 7.17 -21.85
C GLY A 288 8.11 8.59 -21.38
N LEU A 289 9.34 8.77 -20.87
CA LEU A 289 9.90 10.10 -20.71
C LEU A 289 9.83 10.78 -22.07
N SER A 290 9.14 11.91 -22.18
CA SER A 290 9.30 12.82 -23.30
C SER A 290 10.78 13.16 -23.33
N SER A 291 11.44 12.85 -24.45
CA SER A 291 12.78 13.35 -24.73
C SER A 291 12.67 14.88 -24.78
N GLY A 292 12.95 15.52 -23.65
CA GLY A 292 13.16 16.95 -23.57
C GLY A 292 14.52 17.30 -24.14
#